data_b10c95ddd4e297e7659611c872ccab4b
#
_entry.id   b10c95ddd4e297e7659611c872ccab4b
#
_cell.length_a   1.000
_cell.length_b   1.000
_cell.length_c   1.000
_cell.angle_alpha   90.00
_cell.angle_beta   90.00
_cell.angle_gamma   90.00
#
_symmetry.space_group_name_H-M   'P 1'
#
loop_
_entity.id
_entity.type
_entity.pdbx_description
1 polymer ?
#
loop_
_entity_poly.entity_id
_entity_poly.type
_entity_poly.pdbx_seq_one_letter_code
_entity_poly.pdbx_strand_id
1 'polypeptide(L)'
;FLQHYLGEEKMDEIMQDFYETWKFRHPQPDDLKFFFDKHIDEDVNWFFENVFEKTSYIDFGISKKGNMFWLTNSGTFNAPVEIAFYDQSGDEVSRSWISINEQITQLDAPPNSASATIDPDQYMPDVDRTNNATRRGIKTHFIFDKPSYYDRDIYVVPWLFSYNTYNGFTPGLFLLNGFLPGYDKRSVG
;
A
#
# COMPACT_ATOMS: atom_id res chain seq x y z
N PHE A 1 -0.47 -3.72 -9.60
CA PHE A 1 -1.05 -4.63 -8.61
C PHE A 1 -1.29 -6.02 -9.21
N LEU A 2 -2.18 -6.19 -10.21
CA LEU A 2 -2.45 -7.51 -10.81
C LEU A 2 -1.19 -8.19 -11.36
N GLN A 3 -0.30 -7.44 -12.02
CA GLN A 3 0.99 -7.95 -12.49
C GLN A 3 1.86 -8.48 -11.34
N HIS A 4 1.89 -7.79 -10.20
CA HIS A 4 2.62 -8.25 -9.02
C HIS A 4 2.02 -9.53 -8.43
N TYR A 5 0.69 -9.65 -8.47
CA TYR A 5 -0.01 -10.85 -8.00
C TYR A 5 0.27 -12.08 -8.88
N LEU A 6 0.23 -11.93 -10.20
CA LEU A 6 0.41 -13.03 -11.17
C LEU A 6 1.87 -13.31 -11.52
N GLY A 7 2.75 -12.35 -11.30
CA GLY A 7 4.13 -12.35 -11.80
C GLY A 7 4.26 -11.73 -13.19
N GLU A 8 5.45 -11.20 -13.47
CA GLU A 8 5.75 -10.45 -14.70
C GLU A 8 5.65 -11.34 -15.95
N GLU A 9 6.27 -12.53 -15.92
CA GLU A 9 6.28 -13.44 -17.06
C GLU A 9 4.87 -13.85 -17.51
N LYS A 10 3.99 -14.18 -16.55
CA LYS A 10 2.63 -14.58 -16.84
C LYS A 10 1.79 -13.40 -17.35
N MET A 11 1.96 -12.22 -16.77
CA MET A 11 1.31 -11.02 -17.26
C MET A 11 1.72 -10.69 -18.70
N ASP A 12 3.00 -10.79 -19.01
CA ASP A 12 3.53 -10.51 -20.35
C ASP A 12 3.00 -11.51 -21.38
N GLU A 13 2.94 -12.81 -21.04
CA GLU A 13 2.34 -13.84 -21.90
C GLU A 13 0.89 -13.51 -22.27
N ILE A 14 0.06 -13.20 -21.26
CA ILE A 14 -1.34 -12.84 -21.44
C ILE A 14 -1.49 -11.60 -22.31
N MET A 15 -0.72 -10.55 -22.00
CA MET A 15 -0.82 -9.27 -22.70
C MET A 15 -0.31 -9.35 -24.15
N GLN A 16 0.68 -10.19 -24.43
CA GLN A 16 1.15 -10.43 -25.79
C GLN A 16 0.11 -11.15 -26.63
N ASP A 17 -0.51 -12.23 -26.12
CA ASP A 17 -1.58 -12.96 -26.83
C ASP A 17 -2.80 -12.07 -27.06
N PHE A 18 -3.19 -11.28 -26.05
CA PHE A 18 -4.25 -10.28 -26.18
C PHE A 18 -3.92 -9.25 -27.26
N TYR A 19 -2.72 -8.66 -27.24
CA TYR A 19 -2.28 -7.65 -28.22
C TYR A 19 -2.28 -8.23 -29.64
N GLU A 20 -1.71 -9.44 -29.86
CA GLU A 20 -1.67 -10.07 -31.20
C GLU A 20 -3.07 -10.33 -31.76
N THR A 21 -4.02 -10.68 -30.91
CA THR A 21 -5.41 -10.95 -31.32
C THR A 21 -6.18 -9.68 -31.61
N TRP A 22 -5.96 -8.62 -30.81
CA TRP A 22 -6.80 -7.42 -30.82
C TRP A 22 -6.16 -6.19 -31.44
N LYS A 23 -4.88 -6.23 -31.82
CA LYS A 23 -4.23 -5.10 -32.49
C LYS A 23 -5.08 -4.62 -33.69
N PHE A 24 -5.27 -3.31 -33.75
CA PHE A 24 -6.14 -2.64 -34.73
C PHE A 24 -7.64 -2.95 -34.64
N ARG A 25 -8.10 -3.49 -33.51
CA ARG A 25 -9.52 -3.74 -33.22
C ARG A 25 -9.93 -2.95 -31.97
N HIS A 26 -11.19 -3.07 -31.57
CA HIS A 26 -11.77 -2.38 -30.41
C HIS A 26 -12.24 -3.40 -29.35
N PRO A 27 -11.35 -3.90 -28.48
CA PRO A 27 -11.72 -4.86 -27.46
C PRO A 27 -12.61 -4.21 -26.38
N GLN A 28 -13.43 -5.03 -25.75
CA GLN A 28 -14.17 -4.70 -24.55
C GLN A 28 -13.49 -5.33 -23.31
N PRO A 29 -13.85 -4.93 -22.07
CA PRO A 29 -13.30 -5.53 -20.87
C PRO A 29 -13.41 -7.06 -20.78
N ASP A 30 -14.53 -7.61 -21.25
CA ASP A 30 -14.77 -9.06 -21.28
C ASP A 30 -13.79 -9.80 -22.22
N ASP A 31 -13.39 -9.15 -23.32
CA ASP A 31 -12.39 -9.71 -24.22
C ASP A 31 -11.03 -9.83 -23.52
N LEU A 32 -10.65 -8.83 -22.72
CA LEU A 32 -9.41 -8.91 -21.93
C LEU A 32 -9.53 -10.00 -20.86
N LYS A 33 -10.65 -10.05 -20.12
CA LYS A 33 -10.90 -11.08 -19.11
C LYS A 33 -10.76 -12.49 -19.68
N PHE A 34 -11.29 -12.74 -20.88
CA PHE A 34 -11.17 -14.04 -21.56
C PHE A 34 -9.72 -14.51 -21.71
N PHE A 35 -8.75 -13.59 -21.95
CA PHE A 35 -7.35 -13.97 -22.05
C PHE A 35 -6.73 -14.31 -20.70
N PHE A 36 -7.15 -13.67 -19.63
CA PHE A 36 -6.75 -14.10 -18.28
C PHE A 36 -7.30 -15.50 -17.98
N ASP A 37 -8.60 -15.72 -18.14
CA ASP A 37 -9.25 -17.02 -17.89
C ASP A 37 -8.67 -18.16 -18.75
N LYS A 38 -8.09 -17.83 -19.93
CA LYS A 38 -7.44 -18.80 -20.83
C LYS A 38 -6.04 -19.22 -20.36
N HIS A 39 -5.31 -18.32 -19.71
CA HIS A 39 -3.89 -18.49 -19.40
C HIS A 39 -3.58 -18.82 -17.96
N ILE A 40 -4.53 -18.61 -17.04
CA ILE A 40 -4.36 -18.84 -15.60
C ILE A 40 -5.52 -19.64 -15.03
N ASP A 41 -5.22 -20.43 -14.01
CA ASP A 41 -6.21 -21.17 -13.24
C ASP A 41 -6.69 -20.39 -12.00
N GLU A 42 -5.96 -19.32 -11.63
CA GLU A 42 -6.28 -18.45 -10.51
C GLU A 42 -7.52 -17.62 -10.81
N ASP A 43 -8.40 -17.50 -9.83
CA ASP A 43 -9.57 -16.62 -9.93
C ASP A 43 -9.16 -15.15 -9.85
N VAL A 44 -9.32 -14.43 -10.95
CA VAL A 44 -9.10 -12.97 -11.05
C VAL A 44 -10.40 -12.18 -11.23
N ASN A 45 -11.57 -12.81 -11.03
CA ASN A 45 -12.86 -12.13 -11.10
C ASN A 45 -12.94 -10.93 -10.17
N TRP A 46 -12.36 -11.06 -8.96
CA TRP A 46 -12.26 -9.96 -7.99
C TRP A 46 -11.67 -8.69 -8.60
N PHE A 47 -10.70 -8.82 -9.53
CA PHE A 47 -10.08 -7.66 -10.18
C PHE A 47 -11.04 -7.03 -11.20
N PHE A 48 -11.57 -7.83 -12.13
CA PHE A 48 -12.42 -7.33 -13.21
C PHE A 48 -13.71 -6.71 -12.67
N GLU A 49 -14.39 -7.36 -11.75
CA GLU A 49 -15.61 -6.83 -11.12
C GLU A 49 -15.40 -5.49 -10.42
N ASN A 50 -14.31 -5.34 -9.68
CA ASN A 50 -14.08 -4.13 -8.90
C ASN A 50 -13.48 -2.98 -9.71
N VAL A 51 -12.71 -3.28 -10.77
CA VAL A 51 -12.05 -2.25 -11.58
C VAL A 51 -12.96 -1.76 -12.72
N PHE A 52 -13.72 -2.66 -13.36
CA PHE A 52 -14.52 -2.32 -14.55
C PHE A 52 -15.99 -2.14 -14.25
N GLU A 53 -16.56 -2.84 -13.27
CA GLU A 53 -18.00 -2.84 -13.03
C GLU A 53 -18.43 -2.01 -11.82
N LYS A 54 -17.56 -1.81 -10.83
CA LYS A 54 -17.89 -1.16 -9.57
C LYS A 54 -16.99 0.04 -9.31
N THR A 55 -17.48 0.99 -8.54
CA THR A 55 -16.66 2.03 -7.94
C THR A 55 -16.18 1.53 -6.58
N SER A 56 -15.03 0.88 -6.58
CA SER A 56 -14.47 0.26 -5.39
C SER A 56 -13.14 0.91 -5.00
N TYR A 57 -12.79 0.84 -3.71
CA TYR A 57 -11.50 1.30 -3.21
C TYR A 57 -10.92 0.28 -2.23
N ILE A 58 -9.60 0.25 -2.18
CA ILE A 58 -8.84 -0.63 -1.30
C ILE A 58 -8.44 0.17 -0.05
N ASP A 59 -8.69 -0.38 1.13
CA ASP A 59 -8.27 0.15 2.41
C ASP A 59 -8.08 -1.02 3.39
N PHE A 60 -6.91 -1.63 3.33
CA PHE A 60 -6.53 -2.68 4.25
C PHE A 60 -5.75 -2.10 5.42
N GLY A 61 -5.92 -2.71 6.58
CA GLY A 61 -5.16 -2.34 7.77
C GLY A 61 -4.68 -3.58 8.52
N ILE A 62 -3.54 -3.48 9.18
CA ILE A 62 -3.00 -4.55 10.01
C ILE A 62 -2.74 -4.05 11.42
N SER A 63 -3.14 -4.85 12.40
CA SER A 63 -2.89 -4.57 13.81
C SER A 63 -2.35 -5.79 14.54
N LYS A 64 -1.61 -5.57 15.61
CA LYS A 64 -1.09 -6.62 16.49
C LYS A 64 -1.65 -6.44 17.90
N LYS A 65 -2.22 -7.52 18.46
CA LYS A 65 -2.69 -7.57 19.85
C LYS A 65 -2.06 -8.79 20.54
N GLY A 66 -1.14 -8.55 21.45
CA GLY A 66 -0.31 -9.62 22.00
C GLY A 66 0.54 -10.28 20.90
N ASN A 67 0.36 -11.58 20.69
CA ASN A 67 1.05 -12.34 19.64
C ASN A 67 0.18 -12.58 18.39
N MET A 68 -1.04 -12.05 18.35
CA MET A 68 -1.97 -12.24 17.26
C MET A 68 -1.96 -11.02 16.32
N PHE A 69 -2.01 -11.29 15.04
CA PHE A 69 -2.15 -10.28 13.99
C PHE A 69 -3.57 -10.31 13.44
N TRP A 70 -4.08 -9.14 13.13
CA TRP A 70 -5.43 -8.94 12.63
C TRP A 70 -5.37 -8.09 11.36
N LEU A 71 -5.90 -8.64 10.28
CA LEU A 71 -6.09 -7.96 9.02
C LEU A 71 -7.51 -7.39 9.00
N THR A 72 -7.65 -6.14 8.61
CA THR A 72 -8.95 -5.46 8.44
C THR A 72 -9.08 -4.97 7.00
N ASN A 73 -10.29 -5.04 6.45
CA ASN A 73 -10.64 -4.40 5.19
C ASN A 73 -11.71 -3.34 5.47
N SER A 74 -11.33 -2.06 5.44
CA SER A 74 -12.24 -0.92 5.55
C SER A 74 -12.73 -0.44 4.19
N GLY A 75 -12.14 -0.96 3.12
CA GLY A 75 -12.53 -0.70 1.74
C GLY A 75 -13.73 -1.53 1.28
N THR A 76 -14.08 -1.34 0.03
CA THR A 76 -15.14 -2.08 -0.65
C THR A 76 -14.61 -3.11 -1.65
N PHE A 77 -13.31 -3.13 -1.87
CA PHE A 77 -12.61 -4.01 -2.79
C PHE A 77 -12.02 -5.21 -2.03
N ASN A 78 -12.59 -6.39 -2.23
CA ASN A 78 -12.05 -7.64 -1.71
C ASN A 78 -11.02 -8.19 -2.70
N ALA A 79 -9.74 -8.06 -2.38
CA ALA A 79 -8.62 -8.53 -3.18
C ALA A 79 -7.71 -9.43 -2.35
N PRO A 80 -6.94 -10.33 -2.96
CA PRO A 80 -5.79 -10.91 -2.30
C PRO A 80 -4.82 -9.79 -1.88
N VAL A 81 -4.25 -9.93 -0.70
CA VAL A 81 -3.30 -8.96 -0.15
C VAL A 81 -2.01 -9.65 0.23
N GLU A 82 -0.89 -9.07 -0.18
CA GLU A 82 0.43 -9.58 0.20
C GLU A 82 0.79 -9.08 1.60
N ILE A 83 1.24 -10.00 2.45
CA ILE A 83 1.66 -9.69 3.82
C ILE A 83 3.05 -10.26 4.05
N ALA A 84 3.97 -9.39 4.49
CA ALA A 84 5.28 -9.78 4.97
C ALA A 84 5.34 -9.72 6.50
N PHE A 85 5.90 -10.76 7.11
CA PHE A 85 6.16 -10.84 8.55
C PHE A 85 7.65 -10.67 8.81
N TYR A 86 7.97 -9.95 9.87
CA TYR A 86 9.36 -9.64 10.25
C TYR A 86 9.61 -10.04 11.71
N ASP A 87 10.83 -10.43 12.00
CA ASP A 87 11.29 -10.72 13.35
C ASP A 87 11.63 -9.44 14.15
N GLN A 88 12.22 -9.62 15.35
CA GLN A 88 12.60 -8.49 16.21
C GLN A 88 13.75 -7.65 15.61
N SER A 89 14.62 -8.28 14.81
CA SER A 89 15.74 -7.63 14.14
C SER A 89 15.28 -6.79 12.92
N GLY A 90 14.10 -7.11 12.41
CA GLY A 90 13.54 -6.49 11.21
C GLY A 90 13.81 -7.32 9.95
N ASP A 91 14.32 -8.55 10.09
CA ASP A 91 14.51 -9.46 8.98
C ASP A 91 13.18 -10.11 8.59
N GLU A 92 12.94 -10.24 7.27
CA GLU A 92 11.72 -10.87 6.76
C GLU A 92 11.72 -12.38 7.07
N VAL A 93 10.71 -12.82 7.79
CA VAL A 93 10.52 -14.23 8.18
C VAL A 93 9.72 -14.98 7.13
N SER A 94 8.69 -14.34 6.61
CA SER A 94 7.85 -14.91 5.55
C SER A 94 7.08 -13.83 4.83
N ARG A 95 6.69 -14.15 3.59
CA ARG A 95 5.83 -13.33 2.74
C ARG A 95 4.82 -14.22 2.02
N SER A 96 3.56 -13.84 2.00
CA SER A 96 2.50 -14.62 1.37
C SER A 96 1.30 -13.77 0.98
N TRP A 97 0.60 -14.22 -0.05
CA TRP A 97 -0.70 -13.70 -0.44
C TRP A 97 -1.81 -14.32 0.39
N ILE A 98 -2.72 -13.48 0.88
CA ILE A 98 -3.86 -13.89 1.70
C ILE A 98 -5.13 -13.32 1.09
N SER A 99 -6.09 -14.20 0.79
CA SER A 99 -7.42 -13.80 0.37
C SER A 99 -8.33 -13.72 1.59
N ILE A 100 -9.04 -12.62 1.75
CA ILE A 100 -9.99 -12.43 2.84
C ILE A 100 -11.40 -12.18 2.28
N ASN A 101 -12.37 -12.87 2.90
CA ASN A 101 -13.79 -12.70 2.57
C ASN A 101 -14.55 -11.99 3.70
N GLU A 102 -13.86 -11.63 4.79
CA GLU A 102 -14.42 -11.00 5.98
C GLU A 102 -13.78 -9.63 6.20
N GLN A 103 -14.50 -8.74 6.87
CA GLN A 103 -13.97 -7.41 7.20
C GLN A 103 -12.80 -7.45 8.20
N ILE A 104 -12.74 -8.49 9.03
CA ILE A 104 -11.70 -8.68 10.04
C ILE A 104 -11.30 -10.15 10.05
N THR A 105 -10.04 -10.42 9.82
CA THR A 105 -9.49 -11.79 9.79
C THR A 105 -8.29 -11.89 10.71
N GLN A 106 -8.26 -12.91 11.55
CA GLN A 106 -7.06 -13.24 12.31
C GLN A 106 -6.07 -13.96 11.41
N LEU A 107 -4.80 -13.56 11.48
CA LEU A 107 -3.74 -14.14 10.67
C LEU A 107 -2.94 -15.16 11.47
N ASP A 108 -2.65 -16.28 10.81
CA ASP A 108 -1.71 -17.30 11.30
C ASP A 108 -0.28 -16.84 10.98
N ALA A 109 0.31 -16.11 11.92
CA ALA A 109 1.65 -15.59 11.77
C ALA A 109 2.71 -16.67 12.05
N PRO A 110 3.83 -16.69 11.28
CA PRO A 110 4.95 -17.57 11.57
C PRO A 110 5.51 -17.39 12.99
N PRO A 111 6.12 -18.42 13.58
CA PRO A 111 6.83 -18.29 14.85
C PRO A 111 7.87 -17.16 14.79
N ASN A 112 8.03 -16.44 15.89
CA ASN A 112 8.96 -15.31 16.04
C ASN A 112 8.60 -14.03 15.26
N SER A 113 7.40 -13.94 14.67
CA SER A 113 6.94 -12.71 14.03
C SER A 113 6.76 -11.58 15.05
N ALA A 114 7.57 -10.54 14.93
CA ALA A 114 7.50 -9.35 15.77
C ALA A 114 6.63 -8.25 15.19
N SER A 115 6.62 -8.12 13.87
CA SER A 115 5.81 -7.14 13.11
C SER A 115 5.37 -7.71 11.78
N ALA A 116 4.40 -7.03 11.15
CA ALA A 116 3.92 -7.36 9.81
C ALA A 116 3.59 -6.08 9.04
N THR A 117 3.72 -6.17 7.72
CA THR A 117 3.42 -5.09 6.77
C THR A 117 2.62 -5.63 5.61
N ILE A 118 1.54 -4.94 5.26
CA ILE A 118 0.74 -5.17 4.06
C ILE A 118 1.43 -4.50 2.88
N ASP A 119 1.46 -5.17 1.72
CA ASP A 119 1.97 -4.64 0.44
C ASP A 119 3.33 -3.95 0.60
N PRO A 120 4.37 -4.67 1.07
CA PRO A 120 5.65 -4.07 1.43
C PRO A 120 6.31 -3.35 0.25
N ASP A 121 6.06 -3.78 -0.97
CA ASP A 121 6.61 -3.21 -2.21
C ASP A 121 5.72 -2.14 -2.85
N GLN A 122 4.56 -1.82 -2.25
CA GLN A 122 3.67 -0.70 -2.61
C GLN A 122 3.02 -0.79 -4.00
N TYR A 123 2.69 -1.99 -4.45
CA TYR A 123 1.99 -2.20 -5.72
C TYR A 123 0.47 -2.04 -5.63
N MET A 124 -0.10 -2.19 -4.44
CA MET A 124 -1.54 -2.08 -4.22
C MET A 124 -1.96 -0.61 -4.07
N PRO A 125 -3.02 -0.14 -4.74
CA PRO A 125 -3.50 1.24 -4.63
C PRO A 125 -4.37 1.44 -3.37
N ASP A 126 -3.78 1.21 -2.19
CA ASP A 126 -4.43 1.42 -0.91
C ASP A 126 -4.59 2.92 -0.62
N VAL A 127 -5.79 3.32 -0.17
CA VAL A 127 -6.11 4.73 0.10
C VAL A 127 -5.54 5.22 1.43
N ASP A 128 -5.28 4.32 2.38
CA ASP A 128 -4.65 4.64 3.66
C ASP A 128 -3.52 3.69 4.05
N ARG A 129 -2.35 3.90 3.46
CA ARG A 129 -1.17 3.08 3.78
C ARG A 129 -0.61 3.31 5.19
N THR A 130 -1.13 4.28 5.94
CA THR A 130 -0.65 4.54 7.30
C THR A 130 -1.08 3.47 8.29
N ASN A 131 -2.04 2.61 7.95
CA ASN A 131 -2.50 1.48 8.75
C ASN A 131 -1.94 0.12 8.27
N ASN A 132 -1.08 0.11 7.22
CA ASN A 132 -0.56 -1.09 6.57
C ASN A 132 0.64 -1.73 7.28
N ALA A 133 1.10 -1.19 8.40
CA ALA A 133 2.20 -1.77 9.18
C ALA A 133 1.92 -1.76 10.67
N THR A 134 2.27 -2.87 11.35
CA THR A 134 2.11 -2.98 12.81
C THR A 134 3.21 -2.24 13.57
N ARG A 135 4.37 -2.03 12.95
CA ARG A 135 5.50 -1.25 13.50
C ARG A 135 5.74 -0.07 12.57
N ARG A 136 5.61 1.12 13.13
CA ARG A 136 5.89 2.37 12.42
C ARG A 136 7.11 3.02 12.99
N GLY A 137 8.05 3.37 12.13
CA GLY A 137 9.19 4.20 12.45
C GLY A 137 8.81 5.69 12.50
N ILE A 138 9.79 6.50 12.92
CA ILE A 138 9.77 7.95 12.70
C ILE A 138 10.90 8.24 11.72
N LYS A 139 10.56 8.82 10.58
CA LYS A 139 11.54 9.27 9.58
C LYS A 139 11.58 10.79 9.54
N THR A 140 12.80 11.31 9.52
CA THR A 140 13.04 12.75 9.42
C THR A 140 13.35 13.09 7.97
N HIS A 141 12.63 14.06 7.43
CA HIS A 141 12.74 14.53 6.05
C HIS A 141 13.07 16.02 6.01
N PHE A 142 13.73 16.45 4.95
CA PHE A 142 13.73 17.86 4.57
C PHE A 142 12.49 18.19 3.75
N ILE A 143 12.14 19.47 3.65
CA ILE A 143 10.89 19.95 3.04
C ILE A 143 10.62 19.45 1.60
N PHE A 144 11.65 19.04 0.87
CA PHE A 144 11.55 18.56 -0.51
C PHE A 144 11.70 17.03 -0.65
N ASP A 145 11.88 16.31 0.48
CA ASP A 145 12.01 14.86 0.45
C ASP A 145 10.65 14.21 0.22
N LYS A 146 10.67 13.04 -0.43
CA LYS A 146 9.46 12.24 -0.61
C LYS A 146 8.97 11.71 0.73
N PRO A 147 7.63 11.71 0.98
CA PRO A 147 7.07 11.13 2.19
C PRO A 147 7.29 9.62 2.25
N SER A 148 7.40 9.09 3.46
CA SER A 148 7.27 7.66 3.72
C SER A 148 5.79 7.31 3.86
N TYR A 149 5.34 6.25 3.19
CA TYR A 149 3.92 5.87 3.25
C TYR A 149 3.57 5.05 4.51
N TYR A 150 4.55 4.44 5.18
CA TYR A 150 4.33 3.55 6.33
C TYR A 150 4.79 4.15 7.66
N ASP A 151 5.78 5.05 7.63
CA ASP A 151 6.35 5.66 8.82
C ASP A 151 5.66 6.98 9.17
N ARG A 152 5.92 7.47 10.36
CA ARG A 152 5.57 8.84 10.72
C ARG A 152 6.65 9.78 10.20
N ASP A 153 6.26 10.64 9.27
CA ASP A 153 7.17 11.63 8.72
C ASP A 153 7.23 12.87 9.59
N ILE A 154 8.45 13.30 9.93
CA ILE A 154 8.71 14.59 10.55
C ILE A 154 9.54 15.40 9.56
N TYR A 155 8.97 16.47 9.05
CA TYR A 155 9.66 17.39 8.17
C TYR A 155 10.39 18.46 8.98
N VAL A 156 11.68 18.60 8.71
CA VAL A 156 12.54 19.61 9.30
C VAL A 156 12.65 20.77 8.32
N VAL A 157 12.11 21.92 8.72
CA VAL A 157 12.13 23.14 7.91
C VAL A 157 13.00 24.17 8.62
N PRO A 158 14.21 24.48 8.10
CA PRO A 158 15.02 25.54 8.67
C PRO A 158 14.34 26.89 8.44
N TRP A 159 14.12 27.62 9.51
CA TRP A 159 13.68 28.99 9.46
C TRP A 159 14.89 29.89 9.36
N LEU A 160 15.09 30.47 8.20
CA LEU A 160 16.39 31.02 7.90
C LEU A 160 16.62 32.38 8.54
N PHE A 161 15.67 33.24 8.86
CA PHE A 161 16.05 34.58 9.30
C PHE A 161 14.97 35.37 10.02
N SER A 162 15.17 35.60 11.30
CA SER A 162 14.74 36.83 11.96
C SER A 162 15.97 37.59 12.41
N TYR A 163 16.16 38.82 11.98
CA TYR A 163 17.16 39.73 12.48
C TYR A 163 16.46 40.92 13.11
N ASN A 164 16.86 41.22 14.34
CA ASN A 164 16.51 42.50 14.94
C ASN A 164 17.75 43.08 15.63
N THR A 165 17.81 44.42 15.75
CA THR A 165 18.93 45.15 16.31
C THR A 165 19.25 44.84 17.78
N TYR A 166 18.29 44.26 18.52
CA TYR A 166 18.46 43.93 19.93
C TYR A 166 18.90 42.47 20.14
N ASN A 167 18.39 41.53 19.35
CA ASN A 167 18.65 40.11 19.53
C ASN A 167 19.61 39.54 18.48
N GLY A 168 20.04 40.35 17.51
CA GLY A 168 20.87 39.89 16.40
C GLY A 168 20.16 38.91 15.49
N PHE A 169 20.92 37.95 15.03
CA PHE A 169 20.49 36.91 14.12
C PHE A 169 19.90 35.72 14.89
N THR A 170 18.64 35.37 14.59
CA THR A 170 17.93 34.26 15.26
C THR A 170 17.65 33.16 14.26
N PRO A 171 18.43 32.05 14.22
CA PRO A 171 18.08 30.86 13.46
C PRO A 171 16.95 30.14 14.18
N GLY A 172 16.02 29.57 13.40
CA GLY A 172 14.90 28.78 13.90
C GLY A 172 14.77 27.46 13.14
N LEU A 173 14.00 26.55 13.70
CA LEU A 173 13.68 25.27 13.10
C LEU A 173 12.18 24.99 13.32
N PHE A 174 11.45 24.68 12.26
CA PHE A 174 10.10 24.12 12.36
C PHE A 174 10.13 22.61 12.19
N LEU A 175 9.41 21.92 13.04
CA LEU A 175 9.12 20.50 12.89
C LEU A 175 7.65 20.37 12.53
N LEU A 176 7.39 19.84 11.34
CA LEU A 176 6.04 19.60 10.83
C LEU A 176 5.77 18.10 10.83
N ASN A 177 4.64 17.70 11.41
CA ASN A 177 4.17 16.33 11.37
C ASN A 177 3.26 16.17 10.14
N GLY A 178 3.70 15.38 9.16
CA GLY A 178 3.00 15.18 7.90
C GLY A 178 3.38 16.19 6.82
N PHE A 179 2.97 15.90 5.59
CA PHE A 179 3.21 16.77 4.42
C PHE A 179 2.46 18.09 4.55
N LEU A 180 3.02 19.16 3.98
CA LEU A 180 2.51 20.54 3.99
C LEU A 180 0.98 20.64 3.75
N PRO A 181 0.33 21.72 4.25
CA PRO A 181 -1.05 21.76 4.66
C PRO A 181 -2.04 21.25 3.61
N GLY A 182 -2.80 20.21 3.94
CA GLY A 182 -3.93 19.73 3.19
C GLY A 182 -4.09 18.21 3.06
N TYR A 183 -3.14 17.43 3.52
CA TYR A 183 -3.24 15.95 3.45
C TYR A 183 -3.35 15.25 4.81
N ASP A 184 -3.84 15.92 5.82
CA ASP A 184 -4.29 15.22 7.02
C ASP A 184 -5.73 14.73 6.80
N LYS A 185 -5.89 13.46 6.50
CA LYS A 185 -7.20 12.79 6.35
C LYS A 185 -8.09 12.86 7.60
N ARG A 186 -7.61 13.43 8.69
CA ARG A 186 -8.39 13.61 9.93
C ARG A 186 -9.33 14.82 9.90
N SER A 187 -9.34 15.61 8.84
CA SER A 187 -10.20 16.79 8.72
C SER A 187 -11.44 16.57 7.83
N VAL A 188 -11.73 15.34 7.43
CA VAL A 188 -13.00 14.99 6.77
C VAL A 188 -13.78 14.09 7.71
N GLY A 189 -14.43 14.75 8.68
CA GLY A 189 -15.48 14.19 9.51
C GLY A 189 -16.84 14.61 8.96
#